data_244f7fee8f75c4a04c6a0a10b9d2a426
#
_entry.id   244f7fee8f75c4a04c6a0a10b9d2a426
#
_cell.length_a   1.000
_cell.length_b   1.000
_cell.length_c   1.000
_cell.angle_alpha   90.00
_cell.angle_beta   90.00
_cell.angle_gamma   90.00
#
_symmetry.space_group_name_H-M   'P 1'
#
loop_
_entity.id
_entity.type
_entity.pdbx_description
1 polymer ?
#
loop_
_entity_poly.entity_id
_entity_poly.type
_entity_poly.pdbx_seq_one_letter_code
_entity_poly.pdbx_strand_id
1 'polypeptide(L)'
;ARGYKSCLEMCLFSGDIPESVYHSLIEAVHGAFPAFYDYMALRRRALGLEQLHMYDLYVPVTENPYQGITYEQAFELVFKALAPLGEEYVSLLHRARDEGWIDVYENQGKRSGAYSNGTPTCHPFVLLNHQDNLESVFTLAHELGHAMHSYFSNREQPPIYRGYSIFVAEVASTVNEALLLRYLEKEAGQDRKKGAYRCNL
;
A
#
# COMPACT_ATOMS: atom_id res chain seq x y z
N ALA A 1 24.14 13.30 25.84
CA ALA A 1 23.66 14.09 24.72
C ALA A 1 24.51 13.78 23.49
N ARG A 2 23.89 13.44 22.34
CA ARG A 2 24.55 13.03 21.10
C ARG A 2 24.86 14.21 20.16
N GLY A 3 24.75 15.48 20.64
CA GLY A 3 25.06 16.68 19.88
C GLY A 3 24.00 17.17 18.89
N TYR A 4 22.79 16.55 18.87
CA TYR A 4 21.68 17.03 18.05
C TYR A 4 21.03 18.26 18.66
N LYS A 5 20.57 19.20 17.83
CA LYS A 5 19.90 20.43 18.25
C LYS A 5 18.46 20.17 18.74
N SER A 6 17.82 19.15 18.20
CA SER A 6 16.42 18.78 18.52
C SER A 6 16.19 17.27 18.45
N CYS A 7 15.08 16.79 19.01
CA CYS A 7 14.63 15.42 18.81
C CYS A 7 14.26 15.16 17.33
N LEU A 8 13.74 16.18 16.64
CA LEU A 8 13.40 16.09 15.22
C LEU A 8 14.66 15.85 14.38
N GLU A 9 15.71 16.65 14.56
CA GLU A 9 16.99 16.46 13.88
C GLU A 9 17.55 15.06 14.10
N MET A 10 17.49 14.58 15.35
CA MET A 10 17.94 13.21 15.68
C MET A 10 17.16 12.12 14.93
N CYS A 11 15.85 12.25 14.83
CA CYS A 11 15.01 11.27 14.14
C CYS A 11 15.23 11.26 12.62
N LEU A 12 15.47 12.43 12.03
CA LEU A 12 15.67 12.59 10.59
C LEU A 12 17.09 12.28 10.13
N PHE A 13 18.05 12.31 11.06
CA PHE A 13 19.48 12.19 10.76
C PHE A 13 19.85 10.88 10.05
N SER A 14 19.28 9.75 10.48
CA SER A 14 19.60 8.44 9.90
C SER A 14 19.18 8.28 8.44
N GLY A 15 18.17 9.04 8.02
CA GLY A 15 17.69 9.08 6.64
C GLY A 15 18.24 10.23 5.82
N ASP A 16 19.13 11.06 6.40
CA ASP A 16 19.64 12.30 5.80
C ASP A 16 18.52 13.22 5.29
N ILE A 17 17.44 13.33 6.09
CA ILE A 17 16.25 14.10 5.74
C ILE A 17 16.35 15.50 6.34
N PRO A 18 16.33 16.56 5.54
CA PRO A 18 16.28 17.93 6.05
C PRO A 18 15.00 18.20 6.85
N GLU A 19 15.08 18.94 7.96
CA GLU A 19 13.91 19.34 8.75
C GLU A 19 12.86 20.10 7.92
N SER A 20 13.29 20.79 6.86
CA SER A 20 12.39 21.49 5.94
C SER A 20 11.39 20.55 5.27
N VAL A 21 11.75 19.29 5.00
CA VAL A 21 10.82 18.28 4.42
C VAL A 21 9.67 18.00 5.39
N TYR A 22 9.98 17.84 6.67
CA TYR A 22 8.96 17.64 7.71
C TYR A 22 8.00 18.84 7.81
N HIS A 23 8.54 20.06 7.84
CA HIS A 23 7.71 21.26 7.94
C HIS A 23 6.89 21.48 6.66
N SER A 24 7.47 21.28 5.48
CA SER A 24 6.74 21.37 4.20
C SER A 24 5.61 20.36 4.10
N LEU A 25 5.79 19.15 4.65
CA LEU A 25 4.71 18.16 4.70
C LEU A 25 3.54 18.67 5.55
N ILE A 26 3.80 19.22 6.74
CA ILE A 26 2.76 19.80 7.61
C ILE A 26 2.02 20.93 6.88
N GLU A 27 2.74 21.83 6.25
CA GLU A 27 2.16 22.96 5.51
C GLU A 27 1.30 22.47 4.34
N ALA A 28 1.77 21.47 3.58
CA ALA A 28 1.01 20.88 2.48
C ALA A 28 -0.29 20.22 2.95
N VAL A 29 -0.24 19.46 4.06
CA VAL A 29 -1.43 18.84 4.66
C VAL A 29 -2.42 19.91 5.13
N HIS A 30 -1.96 20.96 5.83
CA HIS A 30 -2.82 22.06 6.24
C HIS A 30 -3.44 22.80 5.05
N GLY A 31 -2.68 22.99 3.97
CA GLY A 31 -3.17 23.58 2.73
C GLY A 31 -4.26 22.74 2.05
N ALA A 32 -4.26 21.44 2.26
CA ALA A 32 -5.26 20.51 1.72
C ALA A 32 -6.55 20.40 2.58
N PHE A 33 -6.60 20.95 3.80
CA PHE A 33 -7.77 20.87 4.68
C PHE A 33 -9.08 21.34 4.05
N PRO A 34 -9.14 22.41 3.25
CA PRO A 34 -10.41 22.78 2.59
C PRO A 34 -11.00 21.65 1.76
N ALA A 35 -10.18 21.00 0.91
CA ALA A 35 -10.63 19.86 0.10
C ALA A 35 -11.06 18.66 0.96
N PHE A 36 -10.34 18.42 2.06
CA PHE A 36 -10.71 17.39 3.02
C PHE A 36 -12.06 17.66 3.69
N TYR A 37 -12.31 18.90 4.11
CA TYR A 37 -13.59 19.29 4.71
C TYR A 37 -14.75 19.22 3.69
N ASP A 38 -14.52 19.56 2.42
CA ASP A 38 -15.50 19.38 1.36
C ASP A 38 -15.86 17.91 1.17
N TYR A 39 -14.87 17.02 1.21
CA TYR A 39 -15.09 15.58 1.19
C TYR A 39 -15.89 15.08 2.40
N MET A 40 -15.58 15.56 3.61
CA MET A 40 -16.34 15.21 4.82
C MET A 40 -17.79 15.70 4.73
N ALA A 41 -18.01 16.91 4.20
CA ALA A 41 -19.35 17.44 3.96
C ALA A 41 -20.14 16.63 2.92
N LEU A 42 -19.44 16.14 1.88
CA LEU A 42 -20.02 15.23 0.88
C LEU A 42 -20.45 13.91 1.52
N ARG A 43 -19.56 13.27 2.31
CA ARG A 43 -19.88 12.03 3.02
C ARG A 43 -21.09 12.18 3.94
N ARG A 44 -21.13 13.25 4.73
CA ARG A 44 -22.26 13.58 5.62
C ARG A 44 -23.58 13.61 4.86
N ARG A 45 -23.61 14.32 3.72
CA ARG A 45 -24.81 14.40 2.85
C ARG A 45 -25.19 13.05 2.26
N ALA A 46 -24.21 12.30 1.75
CA ALA A 46 -24.44 11.01 1.12
C ALA A 46 -24.98 9.95 2.08
N LEU A 47 -24.55 10.01 3.35
CA LEU A 47 -25.04 9.13 4.41
C LEU A 47 -26.32 9.63 5.08
N GLY A 48 -26.83 10.81 4.73
CA GLY A 48 -28.06 11.39 5.30
C GLY A 48 -27.94 11.78 6.77
N LEU A 49 -26.72 12.10 7.24
CA LEU A 49 -26.45 12.39 8.65
C LEU A 49 -26.58 13.89 8.96
N GLU A 50 -27.14 14.24 10.12
CA GLU A 50 -27.13 15.62 10.63
C GLU A 50 -25.71 16.01 11.06
N GLN A 51 -24.99 15.09 11.71
CA GLN A 51 -23.61 15.25 12.15
C GLN A 51 -22.79 14.02 11.77
N LEU A 52 -21.56 14.24 11.27
CA LEU A 52 -20.60 13.18 10.97
C LEU A 52 -19.70 12.94 12.19
N HIS A 53 -19.64 11.71 12.66
CA HIS A 53 -18.76 11.27 13.75
C HIS A 53 -17.58 10.46 13.18
N MET A 54 -16.52 10.27 13.97
CA MET A 54 -15.33 9.55 13.56
C MET A 54 -15.61 8.12 13.09
N TYR A 55 -16.57 7.44 13.69
CA TYR A 55 -16.96 6.07 13.30
C TYR A 55 -17.72 6.03 11.97
N ASP A 56 -18.36 7.13 11.55
CA ASP A 56 -19.07 7.21 10.27
C ASP A 56 -18.10 7.24 9.07
N LEU A 57 -16.82 7.52 9.32
CA LEU A 57 -15.79 7.52 8.28
C LEU A 57 -15.57 6.13 7.69
N TYR A 58 -15.88 5.09 8.42
CA TYR A 58 -15.75 3.69 8.00
C TYR A 58 -17.00 3.13 7.32
N VAL A 59 -18.10 3.90 7.31
CA VAL A 59 -19.34 3.48 6.65
C VAL A 59 -19.18 3.65 5.13
N PRO A 60 -19.38 2.60 4.33
CA PRO A 60 -19.34 2.72 2.87
C PRO A 60 -20.41 3.70 2.36
N VAL A 61 -20.03 4.62 1.48
CA VAL A 61 -20.97 5.57 0.83
C VAL A 61 -21.60 4.95 -0.42
N THR A 62 -20.95 3.91 -0.97
CA THR A 62 -21.41 3.17 -2.16
C THR A 62 -21.36 1.68 -1.87
N GLU A 63 -22.17 0.91 -2.58
CA GLU A 63 -22.02 -0.56 -2.56
C GLU A 63 -20.61 -0.94 -3.03
N ASN A 64 -19.95 -1.82 -2.28
CA ASN A 64 -18.64 -2.34 -2.63
C ASN A 64 -18.80 -3.60 -3.49
N PRO A 65 -18.52 -3.56 -4.80
CA PRO A 65 -18.62 -4.72 -5.68
C PRO A 65 -17.51 -5.75 -5.45
N TYR A 66 -16.53 -5.44 -4.61
CA TYR A 66 -15.36 -6.27 -4.30
C TYR A 66 -15.41 -6.90 -2.91
N GLN A 67 -16.59 -7.25 -2.43
CA GLN A 67 -16.73 -8.12 -1.26
C GLN A 67 -16.54 -9.59 -1.67
N GLY A 68 -15.85 -10.35 -0.84
CA GLY A 68 -15.62 -11.78 -1.07
C GLY A 68 -14.54 -12.07 -2.10
N ILE A 69 -13.56 -11.18 -2.31
CA ILE A 69 -12.40 -11.46 -3.16
C ILE A 69 -11.44 -12.36 -2.39
N THR A 70 -11.42 -13.65 -2.76
CA THR A 70 -10.46 -14.60 -2.17
C THR A 70 -9.02 -14.20 -2.48
N TYR A 71 -8.09 -14.76 -1.73
CA TYR A 71 -6.66 -14.52 -1.95
C TYR A 71 -6.22 -14.88 -3.39
N GLU A 72 -6.72 -15.97 -3.93
CA GLU A 72 -6.41 -16.41 -5.29
C GLU A 72 -6.90 -15.39 -6.33
N GLN A 73 -8.11 -14.86 -6.14
CA GLN A 73 -8.66 -13.81 -7.00
C GLN A 73 -7.88 -12.50 -6.86
N ALA A 74 -7.50 -12.14 -5.63
CA ALA A 74 -6.66 -10.98 -5.36
C ALA A 74 -5.31 -11.10 -6.08
N PHE A 75 -4.69 -12.28 -6.03
CA PHE A 75 -3.42 -12.53 -6.69
C PHE A 75 -3.52 -12.39 -8.21
N GLU A 76 -4.58 -12.94 -8.82
CA GLU A 76 -4.84 -12.81 -10.26
C GLU A 76 -5.05 -11.35 -10.69
N LEU A 77 -5.72 -10.54 -9.87
CA LEU A 77 -5.87 -9.10 -10.12
C LEU A 77 -4.51 -8.40 -10.08
N VAL A 78 -3.71 -8.69 -9.07
CA VAL A 78 -2.36 -8.11 -8.90
C VAL A 78 -1.46 -8.50 -10.06
N PHE A 79 -1.44 -9.77 -10.50
CA PHE A 79 -0.65 -10.20 -11.66
C PHE A 79 -0.98 -9.41 -12.92
N LYS A 80 -2.27 -9.29 -13.23
CA LYS A 80 -2.72 -8.56 -14.42
C LYS A 80 -2.36 -7.08 -14.33
N ALA A 81 -2.53 -6.49 -13.15
CA ALA A 81 -2.23 -5.08 -12.92
C ALA A 81 -0.73 -4.76 -13.03
N LEU A 82 0.12 -5.67 -12.57
CA LEU A 82 1.58 -5.48 -12.54
C LEU A 82 2.29 -5.99 -13.81
N ALA A 83 1.57 -6.55 -14.77
CA ALA A 83 2.15 -6.99 -16.05
C ALA A 83 3.00 -5.93 -16.78
N PRO A 84 2.69 -4.61 -16.72
CA PRO A 84 3.54 -3.58 -17.33
C PRO A 84 4.95 -3.49 -16.76
N LEU A 85 5.25 -4.08 -15.58
CA LEU A 85 6.59 -4.12 -14.99
C LEU A 85 7.52 -5.16 -15.64
N GLY A 86 7.00 -5.96 -16.57
CA GLY A 86 7.77 -6.89 -17.39
C GLY A 86 7.76 -8.33 -16.89
N GLU A 87 8.21 -9.23 -17.76
CA GLU A 87 8.13 -10.69 -17.56
C GLU A 87 8.92 -11.15 -16.32
N GLU A 88 10.09 -10.58 -16.08
CA GLU A 88 10.91 -10.93 -14.92
C GLU A 88 10.18 -10.63 -13.60
N TYR A 89 9.59 -9.44 -13.50
CA TYR A 89 8.83 -9.04 -12.32
C TYR A 89 7.65 -9.98 -12.06
N VAL A 90 6.85 -10.25 -13.09
CA VAL A 90 5.68 -11.14 -13.01
C VAL A 90 6.09 -12.57 -12.68
N SER A 91 7.19 -13.08 -13.27
CA SER A 91 7.75 -14.39 -12.93
C SER A 91 8.11 -14.51 -11.43
N LEU A 92 8.68 -13.46 -10.85
CA LEU A 92 9.00 -13.43 -9.43
C LEU A 92 7.74 -13.39 -8.55
N LEU A 93 6.67 -12.72 -8.99
CA LEU A 93 5.39 -12.77 -8.29
C LEU A 93 4.81 -14.20 -8.27
N HIS A 94 4.88 -14.93 -9.38
CA HIS A 94 4.47 -16.34 -9.42
C HIS A 94 5.28 -17.17 -8.44
N ARG A 95 6.60 -16.99 -8.42
CA ARG A 95 7.46 -17.67 -7.46
C ARG A 95 7.10 -17.33 -6.01
N ALA A 96 6.81 -16.05 -5.73
CA ALA A 96 6.41 -15.63 -4.39
C ALA A 96 5.16 -16.37 -3.89
N ARG A 97 4.18 -16.62 -4.78
CA ARG A 97 3.02 -17.43 -4.47
C ARG A 97 3.35 -18.92 -4.31
N ASP A 98 4.02 -19.48 -5.31
CA ASP A 98 4.16 -20.93 -5.48
C ASP A 98 5.22 -21.52 -4.54
N GLU A 99 6.24 -20.73 -4.17
CA GLU A 99 7.31 -21.11 -3.26
C GLU A 99 7.02 -20.75 -1.79
N GLY A 100 5.82 -20.20 -1.48
CA GLY A 100 5.38 -19.96 -0.11
C GLY A 100 6.06 -18.76 0.57
N TRP A 101 6.36 -17.68 -0.16
CA TRP A 101 6.93 -16.47 0.43
C TRP A 101 5.92 -15.69 1.28
N ILE A 102 4.62 -16.01 1.16
CA ILE A 102 3.51 -15.23 1.69
C ILE A 102 2.75 -16.03 2.73
N ASP A 103 2.72 -15.55 3.96
CA ASP A 103 1.84 -16.03 5.03
C ASP A 103 0.53 -15.22 4.99
N VAL A 104 -0.53 -15.83 4.51
CA VAL A 104 -1.72 -15.14 3.97
C VAL A 104 -2.74 -14.78 5.04
N TYR A 105 -3.16 -15.79 5.84
CA TYR A 105 -4.35 -15.66 6.68
C TYR A 105 -4.03 -15.40 8.15
N GLU A 106 -4.99 -14.81 8.84
CA GLU A 106 -4.96 -14.65 10.29
C GLU A 106 -4.90 -16.01 10.99
N ASN A 107 -4.10 -16.09 12.05
CA ASN A 107 -4.08 -17.26 12.93
C ASN A 107 -3.71 -16.86 14.36
N GLN A 108 -3.86 -17.79 15.30
CA GLN A 108 -3.60 -17.55 16.71
C GLN A 108 -2.13 -17.15 16.95
N GLY A 109 -1.92 -15.99 17.55
CA GLY A 109 -0.60 -15.47 17.88
C GLY A 109 0.09 -14.70 16.76
N LYS A 110 -0.48 -14.64 15.56
CA LYS A 110 0.01 -13.83 14.45
C LYS A 110 -0.26 -12.35 14.73
N ARG A 111 0.70 -11.47 14.39
CA ARG A 111 0.50 -10.01 14.50
C ARG A 111 -0.50 -9.53 13.47
N SER A 112 -1.30 -8.54 13.85
CA SER A 112 -2.17 -7.81 12.93
C SER A 112 -1.37 -6.95 11.95
N GLY A 113 -2.03 -6.49 10.87
CA GLY A 113 -1.42 -5.70 9.82
C GLY A 113 -0.72 -6.56 8.77
N ALA A 114 0.15 -5.93 7.98
CA ALA A 114 0.96 -6.57 6.96
C ALA A 114 2.39 -6.01 6.98
N TYR A 115 3.34 -6.78 6.52
CA TYR A 115 4.69 -6.31 6.28
C TYR A 115 5.47 -7.25 5.35
N SER A 116 6.48 -6.71 4.69
CA SER A 116 7.49 -7.46 3.95
C SER A 116 8.85 -7.37 4.62
N ASN A 117 9.59 -8.47 4.62
CA ASN A 117 10.96 -8.51 5.12
C ASN A 117 11.87 -9.23 4.12
N GLY A 118 12.86 -8.52 3.60
CA GLY A 118 13.87 -9.07 2.70
C GLY A 118 15.16 -9.41 3.45
N THR A 119 15.69 -10.60 3.21
CA THR A 119 16.99 -11.01 3.72
C THR A 119 17.97 -11.26 2.58
N PRO A 120 19.29 -11.06 2.79
CA PRO A 120 20.28 -11.25 1.72
C PRO A 120 20.48 -12.70 1.25
N THR A 121 20.10 -13.66 2.07
CA THR A 121 20.46 -15.09 1.90
C THR A 121 19.30 -15.97 1.46
N CYS A 122 18.08 -15.45 1.47
CA CYS A 122 16.89 -16.16 1.01
C CYS A 122 15.91 -15.19 0.33
N HIS A 123 14.79 -15.73 -0.17
CA HIS A 123 13.72 -14.92 -0.72
C HIS A 123 13.10 -13.99 0.35
N PRO A 124 12.43 -12.90 -0.05
CA PRO A 124 11.65 -12.11 0.87
C PRO A 124 10.50 -12.91 1.49
N PHE A 125 10.05 -12.46 2.67
CA PHE A 125 8.86 -12.99 3.34
C PHE A 125 7.83 -11.89 3.47
N VAL A 126 6.59 -12.23 3.18
CA VAL A 126 5.43 -11.33 3.28
C VAL A 126 4.46 -11.90 4.30
N LEU A 127 4.08 -11.09 5.28
CA LEU A 127 3.00 -11.39 6.21
C LEU A 127 1.79 -10.58 5.84
N LEU A 128 0.65 -11.26 5.71
CA LEU A 128 -0.67 -10.65 5.48
C LEU A 128 -1.66 -11.13 6.55
N ASN A 129 -2.78 -10.45 6.63
CA ASN A 129 -4.00 -10.90 7.29
C ASN A 129 -5.16 -10.65 6.31
N HIS A 130 -5.20 -11.45 5.25
CA HIS A 130 -6.14 -11.27 4.14
C HIS A 130 -7.59 -11.46 4.60
N GLN A 131 -8.47 -10.55 4.21
CA GLN A 131 -9.88 -10.48 4.63
C GLN A 131 -10.82 -10.35 3.43
N ASP A 132 -10.63 -11.09 2.39
CA ASP A 132 -11.53 -11.20 1.23
C ASP A 132 -12.21 -9.87 0.79
N ASN A 133 -11.49 -8.76 0.83
CA ASN A 133 -11.96 -7.43 0.47
C ASN A 133 -10.93 -6.67 -0.38
N LEU A 134 -11.36 -5.54 -0.96
CA LEU A 134 -10.51 -4.75 -1.86
C LEU A 134 -9.28 -4.16 -1.14
N GLU A 135 -9.39 -3.79 0.12
CA GLU A 135 -8.27 -3.29 0.92
C GLU A 135 -7.15 -4.33 1.00
N SER A 136 -7.51 -5.61 1.22
CA SER A 136 -6.55 -6.71 1.23
C SER A 136 -5.88 -6.94 -0.13
N VAL A 137 -6.55 -6.62 -1.25
CA VAL A 137 -5.93 -6.67 -2.59
C VAL A 137 -4.86 -5.59 -2.73
N PHE A 138 -5.15 -4.36 -2.28
CA PHE A 138 -4.17 -3.27 -2.27
C PHE A 138 -3.00 -3.58 -1.32
N THR A 139 -3.29 -4.10 -0.13
CA THR A 139 -2.25 -4.54 0.82
C THR A 139 -1.33 -5.60 0.20
N LEU A 140 -1.89 -6.59 -0.49
CA LEU A 140 -1.09 -7.60 -1.21
C LEU A 140 -0.19 -6.96 -2.27
N ALA A 141 -0.70 -6.04 -3.09
CA ALA A 141 0.08 -5.34 -4.10
C ALA A 141 1.20 -4.50 -3.48
N HIS A 142 0.92 -3.81 -2.37
CA HIS A 142 1.86 -3.00 -1.59
C HIS A 142 3.03 -3.86 -1.07
N GLU A 143 2.72 -4.92 -0.32
CA GLU A 143 3.73 -5.78 0.29
C GLU A 143 4.57 -6.53 -0.76
N LEU A 144 3.97 -6.90 -1.88
CA LEU A 144 4.71 -7.45 -3.02
C LEU A 144 5.65 -6.40 -3.64
N GLY A 145 5.30 -5.12 -3.62
CA GLY A 145 6.20 -4.03 -4.02
C GLY A 145 7.47 -4.00 -3.17
N HIS A 146 7.32 -4.05 -1.86
CA HIS A 146 8.46 -4.15 -0.94
C HIS A 146 9.27 -5.43 -1.13
N ALA A 147 8.59 -6.57 -1.29
CA ALA A 147 9.25 -7.86 -1.49
C ALA A 147 10.12 -7.85 -2.76
N MET A 148 9.58 -7.39 -3.88
CA MET A 148 10.33 -7.29 -5.14
C MET A 148 11.48 -6.29 -5.03
N HIS A 149 11.26 -5.12 -4.40
CA HIS A 149 12.33 -4.15 -4.16
C HIS A 149 13.48 -4.77 -3.36
N SER A 150 13.17 -5.44 -2.25
CA SER A 150 14.18 -6.13 -1.45
C SER A 150 14.89 -7.23 -2.24
N TYR A 151 14.16 -7.99 -3.04
CA TYR A 151 14.72 -9.05 -3.89
C TYR A 151 15.73 -8.48 -4.89
N PHE A 152 15.36 -7.44 -5.66
CA PHE A 152 16.24 -6.82 -6.62
C PHE A 152 17.42 -6.11 -5.96
N SER A 153 17.20 -5.40 -4.86
CA SER A 153 18.28 -4.74 -4.11
C SER A 153 19.30 -5.75 -3.59
N ASN A 154 18.85 -6.87 -3.04
CA ASN A 154 19.73 -7.93 -2.54
C ASN A 154 20.51 -8.61 -3.68
N ARG A 155 19.93 -8.73 -4.87
CA ARG A 155 20.57 -9.35 -6.03
C ARG A 155 21.60 -8.45 -6.70
N GLU A 156 21.25 -7.18 -6.88
CA GLU A 156 22.03 -6.25 -7.71
C GLU A 156 23.05 -5.42 -6.91
N GLN A 157 22.82 -5.23 -5.60
CA GLN A 157 23.68 -4.37 -4.78
C GLN A 157 24.70 -5.16 -3.96
N PRO A 158 25.92 -4.63 -3.80
CA PRO A 158 26.87 -5.16 -2.82
C PRO A 158 26.26 -5.11 -1.40
N PRO A 159 26.70 -6.00 -0.47
CA PRO A 159 26.09 -6.10 0.86
C PRO A 159 25.96 -4.78 1.63
N ILE A 160 26.91 -3.86 1.46
CA ILE A 160 26.92 -2.56 2.13
C ILE A 160 25.85 -1.59 1.60
N TYR A 161 25.35 -1.80 0.37
CA TYR A 161 24.39 -0.91 -0.29
C TYR A 161 23.01 -1.54 -0.47
N ARG A 162 22.74 -2.71 0.07
CA ARG A 162 21.44 -3.40 -0.05
C ARG A 162 20.32 -2.72 0.72
N GLY A 163 20.66 -2.04 1.84
CA GLY A 163 19.70 -1.27 2.62
C GLY A 163 19.28 0.00 1.88
N TYR A 164 18.03 0.38 2.02
CA TYR A 164 17.45 1.59 1.41
C TYR A 164 16.60 2.36 2.41
N SER A 165 16.41 3.66 2.15
CA SER A 165 15.61 4.52 3.01
C SER A 165 14.12 4.25 2.85
N ILE A 166 13.32 4.64 3.86
CA ILE A 166 11.86 4.48 3.83
C ILE A 166 11.23 5.20 2.62
N PHE A 167 11.74 6.36 2.21
CA PHE A 167 11.26 7.07 1.03
C PHE A 167 11.35 6.24 -0.24
N VAL A 168 12.47 5.52 -0.42
CA VAL A 168 12.68 4.66 -1.59
C VAL A 168 11.86 3.38 -1.46
N ALA A 169 11.70 2.86 -0.24
CA ALA A 169 10.86 1.69 0.03
C ALA A 169 9.44 1.92 -0.45
N GLU A 170 8.84 3.05 -0.06
CA GLU A 170 7.43 3.34 -0.38
C GLU A 170 7.21 3.72 -1.85
N VAL A 171 8.25 4.08 -2.60
CA VAL A 171 8.12 4.24 -4.06
C VAL A 171 7.75 2.90 -4.73
N ALA A 172 8.38 1.80 -4.33
CA ALA A 172 8.10 0.49 -4.90
C ALA A 172 6.67 0.02 -4.58
N SER A 173 6.24 0.15 -3.32
CA SER A 173 4.91 -0.26 -2.87
C SER A 173 3.81 0.58 -3.52
N THR A 174 3.95 1.91 -3.51
CA THR A 174 2.93 2.82 -4.06
C THR A 174 2.83 2.78 -5.58
N VAL A 175 3.91 2.45 -6.30
CA VAL A 175 3.84 2.18 -7.76
C VAL A 175 2.97 0.96 -8.05
N ASN A 176 3.12 -0.12 -7.28
CA ASN A 176 2.25 -1.29 -7.42
C ASN A 176 0.78 -0.94 -7.18
N GLU A 177 0.49 -0.19 -6.12
CA GLU A 177 -0.88 0.27 -5.83
C GLU A 177 -1.44 1.14 -6.97
N ALA A 178 -0.64 2.07 -7.49
CA ALA A 178 -1.05 2.95 -8.59
C ALA A 178 -1.34 2.16 -9.88
N LEU A 179 -0.56 1.13 -10.17
CA LEU A 179 -0.81 0.24 -11.31
C LEU A 179 -2.07 -0.59 -11.10
N LEU A 180 -2.29 -1.12 -9.89
CA LEU A 180 -3.51 -1.83 -9.53
C LEU A 180 -4.74 -0.93 -9.67
N LEU A 181 -4.69 0.29 -9.13
CA LEU A 181 -5.78 1.25 -9.26
C LEU A 181 -6.13 1.53 -10.72
N ARG A 182 -5.13 1.83 -11.55
CA ARG A 182 -5.33 2.07 -12.99
C ARG A 182 -5.91 0.87 -13.72
N TYR A 183 -5.48 -0.33 -13.36
CA TYR A 183 -6.03 -1.56 -13.93
C TYR A 183 -7.51 -1.69 -13.58
N LEU A 184 -7.87 -1.53 -12.31
CA LEU A 184 -9.24 -1.62 -11.82
C LEU A 184 -10.15 -0.54 -12.44
N GLU A 185 -9.67 0.69 -12.57
CA GLU A 185 -10.40 1.78 -13.23
C GLU A 185 -10.68 1.47 -14.72
N LYS A 186 -9.72 0.88 -15.42
CA LYS A 186 -9.87 0.48 -16.82
C LYS A 186 -10.92 -0.63 -16.98
N GLU A 187 -10.87 -1.65 -16.12
CA GLU A 187 -11.86 -2.73 -16.10
C GLU A 187 -13.27 -2.19 -15.80
N ALA A 188 -13.40 -1.29 -14.82
CA ALA A 188 -14.68 -0.65 -14.49
C ALA A 188 -15.19 0.26 -15.61
N GLY A 189 -14.31 0.94 -16.33
CA GLY A 189 -14.68 1.78 -17.48
C GLY A 189 -15.21 0.97 -18.66
N GLN A 190 -14.79 -0.26 -18.81
CA GLN A 190 -15.28 -1.20 -19.83
C GLN A 190 -16.66 -1.77 -19.45
N ASP A 191 -16.92 -1.92 -18.17
CA ASP A 191 -18.20 -2.42 -17.64
C ASP A 191 -18.98 -1.30 -16.96
N ARG A 192 -19.56 -0.40 -17.75
CA ARG A 192 -20.35 0.76 -17.27
C ARG A 192 -21.50 0.38 -16.32
N LYS A 193 -21.84 -0.89 -16.18
CA LYS A 193 -22.83 -1.42 -15.24
C LYS A 193 -22.28 -1.67 -13.84
N LYS A 194 -20.94 -1.70 -13.66
CA LYS A 194 -20.28 -1.87 -12.37
C LYS A 194 -19.72 -0.55 -11.84
N GLY A 195 -20.47 0.53 -11.92
CA GLY A 195 -20.06 1.89 -11.60
C GLY A 195 -19.70 2.16 -10.14
N ALA A 196 -18.72 1.48 -9.57
CA ALA A 196 -18.42 1.58 -8.15
C ALA A 196 -16.96 1.89 -7.75
N TYR A 197 -16.06 2.17 -8.71
CA TYR A 197 -14.63 2.30 -8.39
C TYR A 197 -14.17 3.68 -7.88
N ARG A 198 -15.07 4.62 -7.64
CA ARG A 198 -14.66 6.02 -7.46
C ARG A 198 -14.46 6.51 -6.03
N CYS A 199 -14.56 5.71 -4.98
CA CYS A 199 -14.67 6.29 -3.63
C CYS A 199 -13.91 5.61 -2.49
N ASN A 200 -12.82 4.91 -2.73
CA ASN A 200 -12.04 4.32 -1.63
C ASN A 200 -10.54 4.68 -1.69
N LEU A 201 -10.21 5.91 -2.03
CA LEU A 201 -8.89 6.51 -1.76
C LEU A 201 -9.04 7.67 -0.79
#